data_052dd427ded8601f4fabb95159cff982
#
_entry.id   052dd427ded8601f4fabb95159cff982
#
_cell.length_a   1.000
_cell.length_b   1.000
_cell.length_c   1.000
_cell.angle_alpha   90.00
_cell.angle_beta   90.00
_cell.angle_gamma   90.00
#
_symmetry.space_group_name_H-M   'P 1'
#
loop_
_entity.id
_entity.type
_entity.pdbx_description
1 polymer ?
#
loop_
_entity_poly.entity_id
_entity_poly.type
_entity_poly.pdbx_seq_one_letter_code
_entity_poly.pdbx_strand_id
1 'polypeptide(L)'
;MKTYIKHIIALLFFYLCNSSAVTSPTSYTGTTAATDNKVQIVFALDATGSMSGLIDTAKEKIWSIASSFTQSDNNTQVQMGLVFYRDRGDKFVTKIIQISSDLDNLYEKLMSVVADGGGDAPESVNQGLYEAVSKMNWDLDSSVYKTIFLVGDCPPHMNYQDDVKFPQSCQLAKKKGIILNTILMGTDVTANRIWHEIANCSQGEFMQVNMDANNIAVTTPYDKSIAELSSAMDGTRIYYGTEQQKQVQYDKQSQSTMLTSNIAVSTAARRAEYNVTSTSNKAVYYGANELVNDYKTGKVQPDKMKNEELPKEMQKMTPQQKVVYMQKMVHKRYCIEKNMTMLIAKRKTYVEKELSKKNGAELEKSFDNQVYENVKKQAATKNIKLKGKVKY
;
A
#
# COMPACT_ATOMS: atom_id res chain seq x y z
N MET A 1 23.47 -21.31 47.57
CA MET A 1 23.89 -20.67 46.34
C MET A 1 23.66 -21.66 45.20
N LYS A 2 22.54 -21.52 44.47
CA LYS A 2 22.24 -22.33 43.27
C LYS A 2 22.09 -21.36 42.08
N THR A 3 23.05 -21.43 41.19
CA THR A 3 23.15 -20.63 40.00
C THR A 3 22.22 -21.18 38.93
N TYR A 4 21.18 -20.43 38.51
CA TYR A 4 20.33 -20.79 37.40
C TYR A 4 20.95 -20.32 36.09
N ILE A 5 21.42 -21.25 35.29
CA ILE A 5 21.83 -21.03 33.89
C ILE A 5 20.54 -21.04 33.06
N LYS A 6 20.15 -19.89 32.52
CA LYS A 6 19.08 -19.77 31.53
C LYS A 6 19.62 -20.21 30.17
N HIS A 7 19.17 -21.33 29.67
CA HIS A 7 19.42 -21.79 28.31
C HIS A 7 18.51 -21.01 27.36
N ILE A 8 19.11 -20.17 26.54
CA ILE A 8 18.46 -19.58 25.36
C ILE A 8 18.50 -20.65 24.26
N ILE A 9 17.38 -21.31 24.03
CA ILE A 9 17.22 -22.21 22.86
C ILE A 9 16.87 -21.35 21.67
N ALA A 10 17.90 -21.02 20.89
CA ALA A 10 17.72 -20.50 19.55
C ALA A 10 17.30 -21.68 18.65
N LEU A 11 16.02 -21.81 18.36
CA LEU A 11 15.49 -22.76 17.40
C LEU A 11 15.90 -22.34 15.98
N LEU A 12 17.06 -22.79 15.56
CA LEU A 12 17.49 -22.77 14.16
C LEU A 12 16.64 -23.77 13.37
N PHE A 13 15.59 -23.30 12.74
CA PHE A 13 14.90 -24.08 11.71
C PHE A 13 15.74 -24.13 10.44
N PHE A 14 16.72 -25.02 10.40
CA PHE A 14 17.35 -25.46 9.16
C PHE A 14 16.43 -26.47 8.47
N TYR A 15 15.57 -25.98 7.59
CA TYR A 15 14.90 -26.86 6.63
C TYR A 15 15.88 -27.19 5.49
N LEU A 16 16.26 -28.44 5.40
CA LEU A 16 17.01 -29.02 4.28
C LEU A 16 16.20 -28.83 2.98
N CYS A 17 16.58 -27.86 2.16
CA CYS A 17 16.18 -27.81 0.76
C CYS A 17 17.04 -28.83 -0.01
N ASN A 18 16.46 -29.98 -0.36
CA ASN A 18 17.09 -30.94 -1.27
C ASN A 18 17.40 -30.27 -2.61
N SER A 19 18.64 -30.32 -3.01
CA SER A 19 19.15 -29.81 -4.28
C SER A 19 18.64 -30.67 -5.43
N SER A 20 17.60 -30.19 -6.12
CA SER A 20 17.27 -30.66 -7.46
C SER A 20 18.07 -29.86 -8.48
N ALA A 21 18.69 -30.54 -9.42
CA ALA A 21 19.54 -29.96 -10.45
C ALA A 21 18.86 -28.82 -11.20
N VAL A 22 19.57 -27.68 -11.29
CA VAL A 22 19.16 -26.52 -12.08
C VAL A 22 19.33 -26.89 -13.57
N THR A 23 18.24 -27.10 -14.26
CA THR A 23 18.19 -27.16 -15.72
C THR A 23 18.37 -25.76 -16.29
N SER A 24 19.19 -25.63 -17.34
CA SER A 24 19.51 -24.38 -18.03
C SER A 24 18.26 -23.60 -18.47
N PRO A 25 18.30 -22.26 -18.48
CA PRO A 25 17.13 -21.46 -18.83
C PRO A 25 16.79 -21.63 -20.32
N THR A 26 15.58 -22.10 -20.58
CA THR A 26 14.94 -22.02 -21.89
C THR A 26 14.76 -20.56 -22.28
N SER A 27 15.18 -20.22 -23.51
CA SER A 27 15.03 -18.90 -24.12
C SER A 27 13.55 -18.45 -24.10
N TYR A 28 13.30 -17.38 -23.40
CA TYR A 28 11.99 -16.70 -23.33
C TYR A 28 11.78 -15.90 -24.62
N THR A 29 10.92 -16.39 -25.48
CA THR A 29 10.37 -15.65 -26.63
C THR A 29 9.48 -14.54 -26.06
N GLY A 30 9.72 -13.31 -26.50
CA GLY A 30 9.01 -12.12 -26.04
C GLY A 30 7.50 -12.22 -26.21
N THR A 31 6.81 -12.29 -25.10
CA THR A 31 5.37 -12.03 -25.05
C THR A 31 5.15 -10.52 -25.12
N THR A 32 4.28 -10.09 -26.03
CA THR A 32 3.70 -8.75 -26.09
C THR A 32 3.36 -8.29 -24.66
N ALA A 33 3.88 -7.16 -24.25
CA ALA A 33 3.58 -6.56 -22.96
C ALA A 33 2.06 -6.43 -22.85
N ALA A 34 1.45 -7.23 -21.98
CA ALA A 34 0.09 -6.99 -21.55
C ALA A 34 0.07 -5.58 -20.96
N THR A 35 -0.82 -4.72 -21.47
CA THR A 35 -1.01 -3.39 -20.91
C THR A 35 -1.40 -3.56 -19.44
N ASP A 36 -0.48 -3.20 -18.55
CA ASP A 36 -0.73 -3.25 -17.11
C ASP A 36 -1.91 -2.33 -16.82
N ASN A 37 -2.99 -2.90 -16.33
CA ASN A 37 -4.12 -2.13 -15.84
C ASN A 37 -3.64 -1.23 -14.68
N LYS A 38 -4.03 0.04 -14.71
CA LYS A 38 -3.66 1.00 -13.67
C LYS A 38 -4.89 1.52 -12.94
N VAL A 39 -4.81 1.54 -11.63
CA VAL A 39 -5.83 2.05 -10.72
C VAL A 39 -5.20 3.12 -9.84
N GLN A 40 -5.75 4.33 -9.86
CA GLN A 40 -5.34 5.44 -9.01
C GLN A 40 -6.45 5.77 -8.02
N ILE A 41 -6.14 5.69 -6.73
CA ILE A 41 -7.06 5.94 -5.64
C ILE A 41 -6.49 7.05 -4.77
N VAL A 42 -7.26 8.11 -4.55
CA VAL A 42 -6.93 9.15 -3.60
C VAL A 42 -7.95 9.14 -2.47
N PHE A 43 -7.49 9.15 -1.24
CA PHE A 43 -8.34 9.42 -0.09
C PHE A 43 -8.18 10.88 0.33
N ALA A 44 -9.28 11.63 0.31
CA ALA A 44 -9.39 12.95 0.91
C ALA A 44 -10.00 12.76 2.30
N LEU A 45 -9.14 12.82 3.33
CA LEU A 45 -9.46 12.43 4.70
C LEU A 45 -9.55 13.66 5.59
N ASP A 46 -10.63 13.75 6.30
CA ASP A 46 -10.76 14.64 7.44
C ASP A 46 -9.75 14.23 8.52
N ALA A 47 -8.96 15.20 8.98
CA ALA A 47 -7.94 15.01 10.01
C ALA A 47 -8.18 15.88 11.24
N THR A 48 -9.42 16.32 11.45
CA THR A 48 -9.86 17.00 12.66
C THR A 48 -9.94 16.05 13.85
N GLY A 49 -10.05 16.57 15.05
CA GLY A 49 -10.03 15.79 16.29
C GLY A 49 -11.13 14.75 16.38
N SER A 50 -12.33 15.03 15.85
CA SER A 50 -13.47 14.10 15.78
C SER A 50 -13.14 12.83 14.99
N MET A 51 -12.20 12.91 14.06
CA MET A 51 -11.84 11.84 13.12
C MET A 51 -10.63 10.99 13.53
N SER A 52 -10.22 11.02 14.82
CA SER A 52 -9.05 10.25 15.30
C SER A 52 -9.16 8.75 14.99
N GLY A 53 -10.32 8.14 15.20
CA GLY A 53 -10.57 6.74 14.87
C GLY A 53 -10.46 6.42 13.38
N LEU A 54 -10.83 7.36 12.48
CA LEU A 54 -10.66 7.20 11.03
C LEU A 54 -9.19 7.18 10.62
N ILE A 55 -8.41 8.11 11.13
CA ILE A 55 -6.96 8.18 10.81
C ILE A 55 -6.27 6.89 11.25
N ASP A 56 -6.60 6.37 12.42
CA ASP A 56 -6.05 5.10 12.91
C ASP A 56 -6.53 3.93 12.07
N THR A 57 -7.80 3.91 11.66
CA THR A 57 -8.33 2.92 10.72
C THR A 57 -7.60 2.98 9.36
N ALA A 58 -7.35 4.16 8.81
CA ALA A 58 -6.60 4.31 7.56
C ALA A 58 -5.18 3.75 7.68
N LYS A 59 -4.49 3.98 8.81
CA LYS A 59 -3.17 3.42 9.10
C LYS A 59 -3.17 1.89 9.14
N GLU A 60 -4.22 1.28 9.66
CA GLU A 60 -4.33 -0.19 9.71
C GLU A 60 -4.72 -0.81 8.36
N LYS A 61 -5.54 -0.10 7.56
CA LYS A 61 -6.25 -0.68 6.42
C LYS A 61 -5.61 -0.44 5.06
N ILE A 62 -4.68 0.51 4.92
CA ILE A 62 -4.12 0.86 3.62
C ILE A 62 -3.52 -0.35 2.87
N TRP A 63 -2.86 -1.25 3.59
CA TRP A 63 -2.28 -2.45 3.01
C TRP A 63 -3.32 -3.49 2.61
N SER A 64 -4.40 -3.64 3.37
CA SER A 64 -5.48 -4.56 3.03
C SER A 64 -6.26 -4.07 1.81
N ILE A 65 -6.53 -2.76 1.74
CA ILE A 65 -7.15 -2.12 0.59
C ILE A 65 -6.27 -2.32 -0.66
N ALA A 66 -4.99 -1.93 -0.59
CA ALA A 66 -4.07 -2.09 -1.70
C ALA A 66 -3.94 -3.56 -2.15
N SER A 67 -3.82 -4.50 -1.21
CA SER A 67 -3.73 -5.94 -1.51
C SER A 67 -5.00 -6.49 -2.16
N SER A 68 -6.17 -5.95 -1.84
CA SER A 68 -7.44 -6.38 -2.44
C SER A 68 -7.46 -6.10 -3.95
N PHE A 69 -6.83 -5.03 -4.40
CA PHE A 69 -6.78 -4.66 -5.82
C PHE A 69 -5.71 -5.39 -6.63
N THR A 70 -4.71 -5.97 -6.01
CA THR A 70 -3.64 -6.71 -6.71
C THR A 70 -4.04 -8.12 -7.13
N GLN A 71 -5.24 -8.58 -6.79
CA GLN A 71 -5.77 -9.91 -7.14
C GLN A 71 -6.46 -9.94 -8.52
N SER A 72 -6.07 -9.09 -9.45
CA SER A 72 -6.60 -9.13 -10.82
C SER A 72 -5.81 -10.11 -11.71
N ASP A 73 -6.45 -10.66 -12.75
CA ASP A 73 -5.76 -11.53 -13.73
C ASP A 73 -4.68 -10.79 -14.55
N ASN A 74 -4.75 -9.47 -14.59
CA ASN A 74 -3.92 -8.61 -15.42
C ASN A 74 -3.10 -7.71 -14.49
N ASN A 75 -2.06 -8.19 -13.92
CA ASN A 75 -0.99 -7.42 -13.22
C ASN A 75 -1.35 -5.94 -12.92
N THR A 76 -2.46 -5.70 -12.21
CA THR A 76 -2.99 -4.35 -11.96
C THR A 76 -2.04 -3.58 -11.06
N GLN A 77 -1.53 -2.46 -11.57
CA GLN A 77 -0.73 -1.52 -10.80
C GLN A 77 -1.65 -0.62 -9.96
N VAL A 78 -1.54 -0.72 -8.65
CA VAL A 78 -2.25 0.15 -7.72
C VAL A 78 -1.36 1.32 -7.33
N GLN A 79 -1.88 2.53 -7.47
CA GLN A 79 -1.25 3.76 -7.00
C GLN A 79 -2.21 4.47 -6.06
N MET A 80 -1.70 4.97 -4.97
CA MET A 80 -2.50 5.65 -3.95
C MET A 80 -1.93 7.02 -3.61
N GLY A 81 -2.81 7.94 -3.23
CA GLY A 81 -2.47 9.27 -2.74
C GLY A 81 -3.38 9.67 -1.59
N LEU A 82 -2.96 10.67 -0.82
CA LEU A 82 -3.73 11.15 0.33
C LEU A 82 -3.79 12.68 0.31
N VAL A 83 -4.96 13.21 0.64
CA VAL A 83 -5.15 14.62 0.96
C VAL A 83 -5.81 14.66 2.34
N PHE A 84 -5.13 15.23 3.31
CA PHE A 84 -5.73 15.51 4.61
C PHE A 84 -6.28 16.92 4.61
N TYR A 85 -7.45 17.13 5.19
CA TYR A 85 -8.00 18.45 5.41
C TYR A 85 -8.45 18.61 6.87
N ARG A 86 -8.45 19.84 7.34
CA ARG A 86 -8.95 20.30 8.63
C ARG A 86 -9.75 21.58 8.40
N ASP A 87 -9.74 22.50 9.34
CA ASP A 87 -10.32 23.82 9.11
C ASP A 87 -9.29 24.96 9.19
N ARG A 88 -9.74 26.16 8.84
CA ARG A 88 -8.94 27.38 8.93
C ARG A 88 -8.67 27.72 10.39
N GLY A 89 -7.43 28.12 10.65
CA GLY A 89 -6.95 28.33 12.01
C GLY A 89 -6.23 27.14 12.63
N ASP A 90 -6.40 25.97 12.06
CA ASP A 90 -5.66 24.78 12.46
C ASP A 90 -4.18 24.82 12.01
N LYS A 91 -3.38 23.87 12.49
CA LYS A 91 -1.96 23.73 12.13
C LYS A 91 -1.74 23.66 10.60
N PHE A 92 -2.70 23.15 9.87
CA PHE A 92 -2.76 23.17 8.41
C PHE A 92 -4.24 23.08 7.98
N VAL A 93 -4.57 23.68 6.85
CA VAL A 93 -5.87 23.49 6.21
C VAL A 93 -5.85 22.22 5.37
N THR A 94 -4.82 22.02 4.56
CA THR A 94 -4.63 20.79 3.76
C THR A 94 -3.19 20.30 3.80
N LYS A 95 -3.01 18.98 3.64
CA LYS A 95 -1.71 18.32 3.48
C LYS A 95 -1.81 17.25 2.38
N ILE A 96 -1.00 17.38 1.34
CA ILE A 96 -1.04 16.51 0.17
C ILE A 96 0.11 15.50 0.21
N ILE A 97 -0.21 14.22 -0.05
CA ILE A 97 0.74 13.16 -0.35
C ILE A 97 0.42 12.66 -1.75
N GLN A 98 1.32 12.92 -2.71
CA GLN A 98 1.11 12.66 -4.12
C GLN A 98 0.87 11.17 -4.42
N ILE A 99 0.18 10.90 -5.53
CA ILE A 99 -0.10 9.55 -6.00
C ILE A 99 1.22 8.83 -6.30
N SER A 100 1.37 7.64 -5.72
CA SER A 100 2.56 6.82 -5.84
C SER A 100 2.22 5.33 -5.76
N SER A 101 3.02 4.50 -6.42
CA SER A 101 3.05 3.05 -6.19
C SER A 101 3.92 2.66 -4.99
N ASP A 102 4.70 3.61 -4.46
CA ASP A 102 5.52 3.44 -3.26
C ASP A 102 4.67 3.61 -1.99
N LEU A 103 3.96 2.54 -1.63
CA LEU A 103 3.08 2.57 -0.47
C LEU A 103 3.84 2.64 0.85
N ASP A 104 5.11 2.25 0.91
CA ASP A 104 5.93 2.40 2.12
C ASP A 104 6.14 3.89 2.44
N ASN A 105 6.51 4.69 1.44
CA ASN A 105 6.66 6.14 1.60
C ASN A 105 5.32 6.84 1.93
N LEU A 106 4.24 6.41 1.27
CA LEU A 106 2.91 6.93 1.54
C LEU A 106 2.48 6.60 2.98
N TYR A 107 2.73 5.38 3.43
CA TYR A 107 2.41 4.92 4.78
C TYR A 107 3.22 5.65 5.86
N GLU A 108 4.52 5.87 5.65
CA GLU A 108 5.36 6.68 6.55
C GLU A 108 4.76 8.07 6.79
N LYS A 109 4.36 8.73 5.71
CA LYS A 109 3.72 10.05 5.79
C LYS A 109 2.36 10.00 6.49
N LEU A 110 1.57 8.96 6.24
CA LEU A 110 0.30 8.73 6.93
C LEU A 110 0.52 8.55 8.43
N MET A 111 1.55 7.79 8.84
CA MET A 111 1.90 7.60 10.25
C MET A 111 2.25 8.91 10.98
N SER A 112 2.75 9.91 10.26
CA SER A 112 3.07 11.23 10.81
C SER A 112 1.83 12.13 11.04
N VAL A 113 0.66 11.73 10.55
CA VAL A 113 -0.58 12.49 10.72
C VAL A 113 -1.28 12.07 12.00
N VAL A 114 -1.61 13.06 12.80
CA VAL A 114 -2.41 12.92 14.02
C VAL A 114 -3.69 13.71 13.81
N ALA A 115 -4.83 13.17 14.17
CA ALA A 115 -6.09 13.90 14.17
C ALA A 115 -6.04 14.97 15.28
N ASP A 116 -6.30 16.22 14.92
CA ASP A 116 -6.19 17.36 15.84
C ASP A 116 -6.87 18.59 15.22
N GLY A 117 -7.30 19.57 16.01
CA GLY A 117 -8.01 20.74 15.52
C GLY A 117 -9.51 20.47 15.28
N GLY A 118 -10.16 21.31 14.47
CA GLY A 118 -11.60 21.27 14.26
C GLY A 118 -12.33 21.79 15.51
N GLY A 119 -12.36 23.11 15.72
CA GLY A 119 -13.03 23.73 16.88
C GLY A 119 -14.54 23.79 16.74
N ASP A 120 -15.04 23.75 15.53
CA ASP A 120 -16.44 23.86 15.13
C ASP A 120 -16.73 23.08 13.85
N ALA A 121 -17.98 23.03 13.46
CA ALA A 121 -18.44 22.52 12.19
C ALA A 121 -19.15 23.66 11.44
N PRO A 122 -18.99 23.80 10.15
CA PRO A 122 -18.40 22.92 9.10
C PRO A 122 -16.86 22.88 9.07
N GLU A 123 -16.32 22.09 8.11
CA GLU A 123 -14.87 21.93 7.89
C GLU A 123 -14.45 22.35 6.46
N SER A 124 -13.13 22.47 6.20
CA SER A 124 -12.59 22.88 4.89
C SER A 124 -12.64 21.74 3.83
N VAL A 125 -13.76 21.02 3.78
CA VAL A 125 -14.02 19.93 2.80
C VAL A 125 -13.87 20.41 1.36
N ASN A 126 -14.33 21.64 1.05
CA ASN A 126 -14.23 22.23 -0.30
C ASN A 126 -12.78 22.32 -0.77
N GLN A 127 -11.89 22.81 0.08
CA GLN A 127 -10.47 22.93 -0.25
C GLN A 127 -9.82 21.54 -0.38
N GLY A 128 -10.10 20.62 0.56
CA GLY A 128 -9.60 19.25 0.48
C GLY A 128 -10.01 18.54 -0.82
N LEU A 129 -11.28 18.64 -1.20
CA LEU A 129 -11.78 18.07 -2.44
C LEU A 129 -11.18 18.73 -3.68
N TYR A 130 -11.12 20.08 -3.70
CA TYR A 130 -10.52 20.79 -4.83
C TYR A 130 -9.05 20.40 -5.04
N GLU A 131 -8.28 20.29 -3.98
CA GLU A 131 -6.87 19.91 -4.06
C GLU A 131 -6.69 18.45 -4.48
N ALA A 132 -7.53 17.55 -3.99
CA ALA A 132 -7.54 16.16 -4.44
C ALA A 132 -7.81 16.02 -5.94
N VAL A 133 -8.70 16.83 -6.49
CA VAL A 133 -9.01 16.83 -7.93
C VAL A 133 -7.94 17.56 -8.75
N SER A 134 -7.44 18.72 -8.28
CA SER A 134 -6.66 19.64 -9.10
C SER A 134 -5.15 19.51 -8.94
N LYS A 135 -4.66 19.25 -7.72
CA LYS A 135 -3.23 19.31 -7.36
C LYS A 135 -2.54 17.95 -7.28
N MET A 136 -3.29 16.85 -7.37
CA MET A 136 -2.70 15.52 -7.45
C MET A 136 -2.15 15.24 -8.83
N ASN A 137 -1.05 14.48 -8.91
CA ASN A 137 -0.40 14.03 -10.14
C ASN A 137 -1.16 12.87 -10.82
N TRP A 138 -2.41 13.12 -11.18
CA TRP A 138 -3.25 12.15 -11.89
C TRP A 138 -2.66 11.78 -13.25
N ASP A 139 -2.76 10.50 -13.59
CA ASP A 139 -2.42 10.03 -14.94
C ASP A 139 -3.37 10.65 -15.97
N LEU A 140 -2.80 11.07 -17.11
CA LEU A 140 -3.55 11.68 -18.20
C LEU A 140 -4.25 10.64 -19.09
N ASP A 141 -3.83 9.37 -19.01
CA ASP A 141 -4.43 8.29 -19.78
C ASP A 141 -5.88 8.05 -19.33
N SER A 142 -6.79 8.07 -20.29
CA SER A 142 -8.22 7.86 -20.07
C SER A 142 -8.58 6.39 -19.74
N SER A 143 -7.69 5.44 -20.04
CA SER A 143 -7.86 4.02 -19.70
C SER A 143 -7.61 3.75 -18.21
N VAL A 144 -6.88 4.63 -17.52
CA VAL A 144 -6.63 4.52 -16.09
C VAL A 144 -7.91 4.79 -15.31
N TYR A 145 -8.26 3.87 -14.42
CA TYR A 145 -9.34 4.11 -13.47
C TYR A 145 -8.86 5.06 -12.37
N LYS A 146 -9.59 6.16 -12.18
CA LYS A 146 -9.25 7.25 -11.24
C LYS A 146 -10.40 7.51 -10.30
N THR A 147 -10.16 7.46 -9.00
CA THR A 147 -11.20 7.73 -8.00
C THR A 147 -10.67 8.47 -6.78
N ILE A 148 -11.54 9.31 -6.21
CA ILE A 148 -11.36 9.94 -4.91
C ILE A 148 -12.40 9.36 -3.96
N PHE A 149 -11.97 8.99 -2.75
CA PHE A 149 -12.84 8.76 -1.59
C PHE A 149 -12.73 9.98 -0.67
N LEU A 150 -13.77 10.77 -0.62
CA LEU A 150 -13.90 11.87 0.33
C LEU A 150 -14.48 11.30 1.63
N VAL A 151 -13.77 11.43 2.74
CA VAL A 151 -14.11 10.81 4.02
C VAL A 151 -14.09 11.86 5.13
N GLY A 152 -15.16 11.99 5.89
CA GLY A 152 -15.28 12.92 7.02
C GLY A 152 -16.68 12.87 7.64
N ASP A 153 -16.93 13.70 8.63
CA ASP A 153 -18.19 13.72 9.40
C ASP A 153 -18.99 15.02 9.25
N CYS A 154 -18.37 16.10 8.75
CA CYS A 154 -18.92 17.44 8.73
C CYS A 154 -19.23 17.96 7.30
N PRO A 155 -20.17 18.89 7.12
CA PRO A 155 -20.40 19.55 5.84
C PRO A 155 -19.27 20.52 5.49
N PRO A 156 -19.12 20.90 4.18
CA PRO A 156 -18.17 21.93 3.76
C PRO A 156 -18.59 23.32 4.20
N HIS A 157 -17.61 24.17 4.52
CA HIS A 157 -17.83 25.59 4.61
C HIS A 157 -18.27 26.18 3.27
N MET A 158 -19.52 26.65 3.18
CA MET A 158 -20.03 27.33 2.00
C MET A 158 -19.86 28.86 2.05
N ASN A 159 -19.53 29.40 3.21
CA ASN A 159 -19.34 30.85 3.48
C ASN A 159 -17.93 31.37 3.16
N TYR A 160 -16.92 30.52 2.99
CA TYR A 160 -15.56 30.96 2.61
C TYR A 160 -15.54 31.41 1.15
N GLN A 161 -15.39 32.73 0.92
CA GLN A 161 -15.56 33.32 -0.42
C GLN A 161 -14.44 32.96 -1.40
N ASP A 162 -13.26 32.67 -0.90
CA ASP A 162 -12.04 32.34 -1.64
C ASP A 162 -11.90 30.83 -1.94
N ASP A 163 -12.76 29.97 -1.38
CA ASP A 163 -12.78 28.54 -1.67
C ASP A 163 -13.42 28.24 -3.03
N VAL A 164 -12.82 27.31 -3.77
CA VAL A 164 -13.48 26.66 -4.90
C VAL A 164 -14.51 25.68 -4.34
N LYS A 165 -15.80 25.97 -4.53
CA LYS A 165 -16.89 25.16 -3.97
C LYS A 165 -16.98 23.78 -4.63
N PHE A 166 -17.56 22.81 -3.93
CA PHE A 166 -17.67 21.43 -4.44
C PHE A 166 -18.32 21.30 -5.82
N PRO A 167 -19.32 22.13 -6.24
CA PRO A 167 -19.86 22.00 -7.59
C PRO A 167 -18.84 22.25 -8.70
N GLN A 168 -17.89 23.19 -8.51
CA GLN A 168 -16.81 23.44 -9.46
C GLN A 168 -15.79 22.29 -9.43
N SER A 169 -15.46 21.77 -8.24
CA SER A 169 -14.60 20.59 -8.09
C SER A 169 -15.20 19.36 -8.77
N CYS A 170 -16.52 19.17 -8.68
CA CYS A 170 -17.30 18.17 -9.41
C CYS A 170 -17.14 18.28 -10.92
N GLN A 171 -17.28 19.49 -11.47
CA GLN A 171 -17.11 19.72 -12.92
C GLN A 171 -15.68 19.40 -13.38
N LEU A 172 -14.69 19.76 -12.57
CA LEU A 172 -13.28 19.47 -12.85
C LEU A 172 -13.00 17.97 -12.80
N ALA A 173 -13.54 17.26 -11.79
CA ALA A 173 -13.42 15.80 -11.67
C ALA A 173 -13.99 15.09 -12.90
N LYS A 174 -15.17 15.46 -13.37
CA LYS A 174 -15.76 14.95 -14.63
C LYS A 174 -14.81 15.13 -15.82
N LYS A 175 -14.26 16.34 -16.01
CA LYS A 175 -13.33 16.64 -17.11
C LYS A 175 -12.07 15.78 -17.06
N LYS A 176 -11.58 15.43 -15.86
CA LYS A 176 -10.41 14.58 -15.67
C LYS A 176 -10.73 13.08 -15.65
N GLY A 177 -12.00 12.68 -15.76
CA GLY A 177 -12.44 11.30 -15.66
C GLY A 177 -12.22 10.69 -14.27
N ILE A 178 -12.35 11.51 -13.22
CA ILE A 178 -12.21 11.12 -11.82
C ILE A 178 -13.60 10.88 -11.23
N ILE A 179 -13.81 9.73 -10.61
CA ILE A 179 -15.04 9.39 -9.90
C ILE A 179 -14.90 9.83 -8.43
N LEU A 180 -15.89 10.56 -7.93
CA LEU A 180 -15.93 11.02 -6.53
C LEU A 180 -16.85 10.11 -5.74
N ASN A 181 -16.30 9.28 -4.88
CA ASN A 181 -17.03 8.53 -3.87
C ASN A 181 -16.97 9.26 -2.54
N THR A 182 -18.02 9.18 -1.75
CA THR A 182 -18.08 9.83 -0.46
C THR A 182 -18.40 8.83 0.65
N ILE A 183 -17.74 8.97 1.80
CA ILE A 183 -17.93 8.15 2.98
C ILE A 183 -18.21 9.08 4.16
N LEU A 184 -19.48 9.21 4.55
CA LEU A 184 -19.87 9.98 5.71
C LEU A 184 -19.68 9.15 6.98
N MET A 185 -18.87 9.68 7.90
CA MET A 185 -18.65 9.11 9.23
C MET A 185 -19.59 9.80 10.22
N GLY A 186 -20.69 9.13 10.58
CA GLY A 186 -21.68 9.71 11.49
C GLY A 186 -23.03 10.00 10.84
N THR A 187 -23.79 10.94 11.39
CA THR A 187 -25.21 11.14 11.06
C THR A 187 -25.60 12.60 10.82
N ASP A 188 -24.65 13.50 10.56
CA ASP A 188 -24.97 14.90 10.26
C ASP A 188 -25.87 15.00 9.01
N VAL A 189 -27.02 15.66 9.15
CA VAL A 189 -28.04 15.73 8.09
C VAL A 189 -27.59 16.62 6.93
N THR A 190 -26.87 17.70 7.22
CA THR A 190 -26.36 18.63 6.19
C THR A 190 -25.25 17.99 5.40
N ALA A 191 -24.31 17.33 6.09
CA ALA A 191 -23.25 16.56 5.46
C ALA A 191 -23.85 15.45 4.59
N ASN A 192 -24.82 14.68 5.10
CA ASN A 192 -25.48 13.60 4.37
C ASN A 192 -25.99 14.10 3.01
N ARG A 193 -26.77 15.18 2.98
CA ARG A 193 -27.28 15.74 1.74
C ARG A 193 -26.17 16.16 0.77
N ILE A 194 -25.18 16.92 1.26
CA ILE A 194 -24.11 17.45 0.39
C ILE A 194 -23.20 16.33 -0.11
N TRP A 195 -22.92 15.34 0.72
CA TRP A 195 -22.07 14.21 0.34
C TRP A 195 -22.71 13.34 -0.73
N HIS A 196 -24.06 13.18 -0.68
CA HIS A 196 -24.83 12.59 -1.79
C HIS A 196 -24.70 13.42 -3.08
N GLU A 197 -24.77 14.75 -2.99
CA GLU A 197 -24.63 15.63 -4.16
C GLU A 197 -23.22 15.48 -4.78
N ILE A 198 -22.16 15.44 -3.95
CA ILE A 198 -20.78 15.25 -4.41
C ILE A 198 -20.60 13.87 -5.10
N ALA A 199 -21.08 12.80 -4.50
CA ALA A 199 -20.99 11.47 -5.10
C ALA A 199 -21.71 11.42 -6.45
N ASN A 200 -22.96 11.85 -6.47
CA ASN A 200 -23.80 11.79 -7.67
C ASN A 200 -23.26 12.64 -8.84
N CYS A 201 -22.52 13.70 -8.54
CA CYS A 201 -22.01 14.62 -9.57
C CYS A 201 -21.05 13.97 -10.56
N SER A 202 -20.37 12.88 -10.20
CA SER A 202 -19.39 12.18 -11.05
C SER A 202 -19.66 10.68 -11.19
N GLN A 203 -20.90 10.26 -10.97
CA GLN A 203 -21.32 8.85 -10.99
C GLN A 203 -20.61 7.98 -9.90
N GLY A 204 -20.26 8.61 -8.80
CA GLY A 204 -19.75 7.93 -7.61
C GLY A 204 -20.86 7.41 -6.71
N GLU A 205 -20.47 6.74 -5.64
CA GLU A 205 -21.35 6.16 -4.64
C GLU A 205 -21.21 6.91 -3.31
N PHE A 206 -22.35 7.13 -2.65
CA PHE A 206 -22.37 7.60 -1.26
C PHE A 206 -22.42 6.39 -0.32
N MET A 207 -21.63 6.46 0.72
CA MET A 207 -21.59 5.47 1.79
C MET A 207 -21.68 6.16 3.13
N GLN A 208 -22.31 5.50 4.10
CA GLN A 208 -22.35 5.96 5.48
C GLN A 208 -21.83 4.88 6.41
N VAL A 209 -20.91 5.25 7.28
CA VAL A 209 -20.24 4.35 8.23
C VAL A 209 -20.36 4.95 9.63
N ASN A 210 -20.74 4.15 10.61
CA ASN A 210 -20.70 4.59 12.00
C ASN A 210 -19.26 4.63 12.51
N MET A 211 -18.91 5.65 13.30
CA MET A 211 -17.57 5.84 13.87
C MET A 211 -17.08 4.60 14.67
N ASP A 212 -18.00 3.94 15.37
CA ASP A 212 -17.73 2.73 16.17
C ASP A 212 -17.80 1.43 15.35
N ALA A 213 -18.22 1.51 14.09
CA ALA A 213 -18.51 0.34 13.29
C ALA A 213 -17.28 -0.13 12.50
N ASN A 214 -16.66 -1.17 13.06
CA ASN A 214 -16.12 -2.22 12.24
C ASN A 214 -14.73 -2.01 11.63
N ASN A 215 -13.77 -1.71 12.47
CA ASN A 215 -12.40 -2.08 12.14
C ASN A 215 -12.28 -3.62 12.25
N ILE A 216 -12.57 -4.34 11.15
CA ILE A 216 -12.40 -5.79 11.12
C ILE A 216 -10.93 -6.08 10.92
N ALA A 217 -10.20 -6.24 12.02
CA ALA A 217 -8.83 -6.74 12.02
C ALA A 217 -8.84 -8.21 12.48
N VAL A 218 -8.24 -9.09 11.68
CA VAL A 218 -8.04 -10.49 12.05
C VAL A 218 -6.56 -10.71 12.27
N THR A 219 -6.18 -10.96 13.53
CA THR A 219 -4.83 -11.39 13.89
C THR A 219 -4.72 -12.90 13.73
N THR A 220 -3.62 -13.37 13.17
CA THR A 220 -3.41 -14.79 12.91
C THR A 220 -2.12 -15.31 13.57
N PRO A 221 -2.03 -16.63 13.85
CA PRO A 221 -0.80 -17.22 14.38
C PRO A 221 0.38 -17.17 13.41
N TYR A 222 0.16 -16.76 12.15
CA TYR A 222 1.19 -16.69 11.11
C TYR A 222 1.80 -15.29 10.96
N ASP A 223 1.15 -14.25 11.49
CA ASP A 223 1.52 -12.85 11.26
C ASP A 223 2.96 -12.57 11.71
N LYS A 224 3.36 -13.06 12.89
CA LYS A 224 4.71 -12.88 13.41
C LYS A 224 5.77 -13.47 12.46
N SER A 225 5.58 -14.71 12.02
CA SER A 225 6.54 -15.37 11.13
C SER A 225 6.60 -14.69 9.75
N ILE A 226 5.48 -14.17 9.24
CA ILE A 226 5.45 -13.40 7.99
C ILE A 226 6.23 -12.09 8.16
N ALA A 227 6.04 -11.37 9.27
CA ALA A 227 6.76 -10.13 9.55
C ALA A 227 8.29 -10.37 9.70
N GLU A 228 8.70 -11.45 10.37
CA GLU A 228 10.11 -11.86 10.47
C GLU A 228 10.72 -12.18 9.11
N LEU A 229 10.00 -12.90 8.24
CA LEU A 229 10.44 -13.18 6.87
C LEU A 229 10.48 -11.90 6.02
N SER A 230 9.59 -10.94 6.22
CA SER A 230 9.65 -9.62 5.56
C SER A 230 10.92 -8.87 5.93
N SER A 231 11.27 -8.84 7.21
CA SER A 231 12.54 -8.24 7.67
C SER A 231 13.77 -8.97 7.13
N ALA A 232 13.71 -10.31 7.07
CA ALA A 232 14.78 -11.10 6.45
C ALA A 232 14.90 -10.83 4.93
N MET A 233 13.81 -10.54 4.25
CA MET A 233 13.77 -10.13 2.84
C MET A 233 14.44 -8.78 2.64
N ASP A 234 14.15 -7.79 3.51
CA ASP A 234 14.82 -6.48 3.51
C ASP A 234 16.35 -6.65 3.57
N GLY A 235 16.83 -7.55 4.43
CA GLY A 235 18.26 -7.89 4.54
C GLY A 235 18.89 -8.60 3.32
N THR A 236 18.08 -8.90 2.27
CA THR A 236 18.61 -9.44 1.01
C THR A 236 18.79 -8.38 -0.07
N ARG A 237 18.31 -7.16 0.16
CA ARG A 237 18.42 -6.08 -0.83
C ARG A 237 19.85 -5.54 -0.86
N ILE A 238 20.43 -5.52 -2.03
CA ILE A 238 21.80 -5.08 -2.30
C ILE A 238 21.76 -4.12 -3.49
N TYR A 239 22.33 -2.93 -3.33
CA TYR A 239 22.25 -1.89 -4.35
C TYR A 239 23.60 -1.61 -5.02
N TYR A 240 23.55 -1.27 -6.31
CA TYR A 240 24.71 -0.95 -7.13
C TYR A 240 24.55 0.39 -7.86
N GLY A 241 25.63 0.90 -8.45
CA GLY A 241 25.67 2.18 -9.15
C GLY A 241 26.52 3.22 -8.42
N THR A 242 26.29 4.50 -8.69
CA THR A 242 27.00 5.59 -8.02
C THR A 242 26.71 5.61 -6.51
N GLU A 243 27.60 6.20 -5.71
CA GLU A 243 27.38 6.31 -4.26
C GLU A 243 26.04 6.99 -3.95
N GLN A 244 25.68 8.05 -4.70
CA GLN A 244 24.38 8.75 -4.53
C GLN A 244 23.21 7.83 -4.83
N GLN A 245 23.25 7.04 -5.91
CA GLN A 245 22.19 6.09 -6.25
C GLN A 245 22.03 5.01 -5.16
N LYS A 246 23.15 4.44 -4.69
CA LYS A 246 23.14 3.46 -3.60
C LYS A 246 22.57 4.06 -2.32
N GLN A 247 23.00 5.27 -1.94
CA GLN A 247 22.54 5.95 -0.73
C GLN A 247 21.02 6.14 -0.72
N VAL A 248 20.42 6.66 -1.81
CA VAL A 248 18.97 6.84 -1.94
C VAL A 248 18.21 5.53 -1.70
N GLN A 249 18.72 4.40 -2.21
CA GLN A 249 18.06 3.10 -2.03
C GLN A 249 18.25 2.54 -0.61
N TYR A 250 19.43 2.74 0.00
CA TYR A 250 19.66 2.33 1.39
C TYR A 250 18.84 3.15 2.39
N ASP A 251 18.65 4.44 2.13
CA ASP A 251 17.76 5.28 2.94
C ASP A 251 16.32 4.77 2.88
N LYS A 252 15.84 4.45 1.68
CA LYS A 252 14.52 3.84 1.47
C LYS A 252 14.39 2.47 2.17
N GLN A 253 15.41 1.64 2.10
CA GLN A 253 15.45 0.35 2.81
C GLN A 253 15.40 0.54 4.33
N SER A 254 16.15 1.50 4.85
CA SER A 254 16.17 1.84 6.28
C SER A 254 14.80 2.29 6.77
N GLN A 255 14.14 3.19 6.03
CA GLN A 255 12.75 3.61 6.32
C GLN A 255 11.79 2.42 6.33
N SER A 256 11.85 1.56 5.33
CA SER A 256 11.05 0.33 5.22
C SER A 256 11.25 -0.59 6.44
N THR A 257 12.47 -0.74 6.91
CA THR A 257 12.81 -1.53 8.11
C THR A 257 12.26 -0.90 9.38
N MET A 258 12.39 0.43 9.53
CA MET A 258 11.83 1.17 10.66
C MET A 258 10.30 1.07 10.70
N LEU A 259 9.64 1.19 9.56
CA LEU A 259 8.19 1.01 9.48
C LEU A 259 7.77 -0.37 9.99
N THR A 260 8.43 -1.42 9.53
CA THR A 260 8.09 -2.80 9.92
C THR A 260 8.24 -3.03 11.42
N SER A 261 9.21 -2.39 12.06
CA SER A 261 9.44 -2.52 13.52
C SER A 261 8.45 -1.73 14.38
N ASN A 262 7.78 -0.71 13.82
CA ASN A 262 6.93 0.23 14.56
C ASN A 262 5.42 0.03 14.31
N ILE A 263 5.03 -0.93 13.49
CA ILE A 263 3.63 -1.22 13.18
C ILE A 263 3.16 -2.51 13.83
N ALA A 264 1.85 -2.68 13.95
CA ALA A 264 1.27 -3.93 14.44
C ALA A 264 1.70 -5.11 13.57
N VAL A 265 1.95 -6.26 14.19
CA VAL A 265 2.44 -7.47 13.52
C VAL A 265 1.51 -7.92 12.39
N SER A 266 0.19 -7.78 12.58
CA SER A 266 -0.82 -8.06 11.54
C SER A 266 -0.70 -7.10 10.34
N THR A 267 -0.41 -5.83 10.58
CA THR A 267 -0.18 -4.83 9.53
C THR A 267 1.12 -5.11 8.78
N ALA A 268 2.19 -5.50 9.50
CA ALA A 268 3.46 -5.92 8.88
C ALA A 268 3.26 -7.16 7.98
N ALA A 269 2.42 -8.12 8.41
CA ALA A 269 2.09 -9.29 7.59
C ALA A 269 1.32 -8.92 6.32
N ARG A 270 0.38 -7.97 6.39
CA ARG A 270 -0.36 -7.47 5.21
C ARG A 270 0.56 -6.71 4.24
N ARG A 271 1.45 -5.88 4.77
CA ARG A 271 2.49 -5.21 3.96
C ARG A 271 3.37 -6.24 3.24
N ALA A 272 3.84 -7.26 3.95
CA ALA A 272 4.64 -8.34 3.38
C ALA A 272 3.88 -9.07 2.27
N GLU A 273 2.60 -9.39 2.48
CA GLU A 273 1.74 -9.99 1.46
C GLU A 273 1.63 -9.10 0.23
N TYR A 274 1.37 -7.80 0.39
CA TYR A 274 1.31 -6.85 -0.73
C TYR A 274 2.60 -6.84 -1.55
N ASN A 275 3.75 -6.74 -0.89
CA ASN A 275 5.06 -6.62 -1.54
C ASN A 275 5.45 -7.86 -2.37
N VAL A 276 4.94 -9.06 -2.02
CA VAL A 276 5.30 -10.29 -2.75
C VAL A 276 4.22 -10.80 -3.69
N THR A 277 3.04 -10.18 -3.73
CA THR A 277 1.88 -10.68 -4.47
C THR A 277 2.04 -10.55 -5.98
N SER A 278 2.62 -9.46 -6.48
CA SER A 278 2.77 -9.22 -7.92
C SER A 278 4.19 -8.87 -8.31
N THR A 279 4.51 -9.02 -9.60
CA THR A 279 5.82 -8.63 -10.14
C THR A 279 6.06 -7.13 -10.04
N SER A 280 5.03 -6.31 -10.30
CA SER A 280 5.12 -4.85 -10.18
C SER A 280 5.34 -4.40 -8.73
N ASN A 281 4.64 -4.99 -7.76
CA ASN A 281 4.85 -4.68 -6.35
C ASN A 281 6.26 -5.05 -5.89
N LYS A 282 6.76 -6.23 -6.31
CA LYS A 282 8.15 -6.64 -6.04
C LYS A 282 9.15 -5.65 -6.62
N ALA A 283 8.94 -5.16 -7.85
CA ALA A 283 9.82 -4.19 -8.48
C ALA A 283 9.88 -2.88 -7.70
N VAL A 284 8.73 -2.37 -7.24
CA VAL A 284 8.65 -1.17 -6.39
C VAL A 284 9.33 -1.39 -5.04
N TYR A 285 9.07 -2.54 -4.42
CA TYR A 285 9.66 -2.93 -3.13
C TYR A 285 11.17 -3.04 -3.19
N TYR A 286 11.73 -3.70 -4.21
CA TYR A 286 13.18 -3.82 -4.36
C TYR A 286 13.84 -2.50 -4.73
N GLY A 287 13.16 -1.64 -5.49
CA GLY A 287 13.69 -0.36 -5.94
C GLY A 287 14.61 -0.47 -7.16
N ALA A 288 15.17 0.67 -7.57
CA ALA A 288 16.07 0.74 -8.69
C ALA A 288 17.48 0.22 -8.34
N ASN A 289 18.22 -0.27 -9.35
CA ASN A 289 19.60 -0.74 -9.20
C ASN A 289 19.77 -1.79 -8.08
N GLU A 290 18.81 -2.72 -7.99
CA GLU A 290 18.85 -3.79 -7.01
C GLU A 290 19.58 -5.00 -7.58
N LEU A 291 20.77 -5.26 -7.05
CA LEU A 291 21.76 -6.17 -7.63
C LEU A 291 21.28 -7.62 -7.69
N VAL A 292 20.56 -8.10 -6.66
CA VAL A 292 20.14 -9.51 -6.60
C VAL A 292 19.06 -9.81 -7.63
N ASN A 293 18.10 -8.90 -7.81
CA ASN A 293 17.06 -9.04 -8.84
C ASN A 293 17.64 -8.88 -10.25
N ASP A 294 18.49 -7.87 -10.46
CA ASP A 294 19.08 -7.59 -11.76
C ASP A 294 20.09 -8.68 -12.19
N TYR A 295 20.79 -9.30 -11.25
CA TYR A 295 21.60 -10.50 -11.51
C TYR A 295 20.71 -11.71 -11.84
N LYS A 296 19.66 -11.96 -11.08
CA LYS A 296 18.70 -13.06 -11.31
C LYS A 296 18.05 -12.98 -12.70
N THR A 297 17.76 -11.78 -13.17
CA THR A 297 17.16 -11.53 -14.50
C THR A 297 18.18 -11.44 -15.63
N GLY A 298 19.48 -11.54 -15.35
CA GLY A 298 20.55 -11.45 -16.33
C GLY A 298 20.85 -10.03 -16.80
N LYS A 299 20.27 -9.01 -16.19
CA LYS A 299 20.48 -7.60 -16.54
C LYS A 299 21.90 -7.12 -16.21
N VAL A 300 22.51 -7.66 -15.15
CA VAL A 300 23.87 -7.32 -14.71
C VAL A 300 24.71 -8.58 -14.45
N GLN A 301 26.03 -8.43 -14.62
CA GLN A 301 27.02 -9.45 -14.31
C GLN A 301 28.05 -8.87 -13.33
N PRO A 302 27.95 -9.15 -12.03
CA PRO A 302 28.76 -8.50 -10.99
C PRO A 302 30.26 -8.72 -11.12
N ASP A 303 30.66 -9.81 -11.76
CA ASP A 303 32.09 -10.13 -12.09
C ASP A 303 32.67 -9.21 -13.16
N LYS A 304 31.83 -8.57 -13.98
CA LYS A 304 32.22 -7.63 -15.05
C LYS A 304 31.99 -6.16 -14.69
N MET A 305 31.38 -5.88 -13.54
CA MET A 305 31.10 -4.52 -13.07
C MET A 305 32.37 -3.87 -12.46
N LYS A 306 32.43 -2.54 -12.55
CA LYS A 306 33.47 -1.78 -11.85
C LYS A 306 33.32 -1.92 -10.35
N ASN A 307 34.41 -2.02 -9.61
CA ASN A 307 34.35 -2.20 -8.16
C ASN A 307 33.64 -1.04 -7.46
N GLU A 308 33.79 0.20 -7.94
CA GLU A 308 33.18 1.40 -7.38
C GLU A 308 31.64 1.36 -7.45
N GLU A 309 31.10 0.67 -8.46
CA GLU A 309 29.66 0.52 -8.63
C GLU A 309 29.06 -0.54 -7.70
N LEU A 310 29.89 -1.45 -7.21
CA LEU A 310 29.45 -2.51 -6.31
C LEU A 310 29.36 -2.04 -4.85
N PRO A 311 28.56 -2.72 -4.02
CA PRO A 311 28.54 -2.44 -2.58
C PRO A 311 29.91 -2.76 -1.95
N LYS A 312 30.23 -2.06 -0.86
CA LYS A 312 31.55 -2.10 -0.21
C LYS A 312 32.03 -3.53 0.11
N GLU A 313 31.12 -4.39 0.55
CA GLU A 313 31.41 -5.80 0.89
C GLU A 313 31.84 -6.62 -0.33
N MET A 314 31.45 -6.24 -1.55
CA MET A 314 31.81 -6.96 -2.78
C MET A 314 33.05 -6.41 -3.50
N GLN A 315 33.48 -5.19 -3.18
CA GLN A 315 34.59 -4.52 -3.89
C GLN A 315 35.94 -5.27 -3.79
N LYS A 316 36.13 -5.98 -2.68
CA LYS A 316 37.36 -6.77 -2.44
C LYS A 316 37.26 -8.23 -2.89
N MET A 317 36.11 -8.64 -3.43
CA MET A 317 35.91 -10.02 -3.91
C MET A 317 36.51 -10.23 -5.29
N THR A 318 37.09 -11.41 -5.51
CA THR A 318 37.44 -11.83 -6.86
C THR A 318 36.20 -12.00 -7.74
N PRO A 319 36.33 -11.98 -9.08
CA PRO A 319 35.21 -12.22 -9.99
C PRO A 319 34.40 -13.47 -9.62
N GLN A 320 35.10 -14.58 -9.36
CA GLN A 320 34.46 -15.84 -8.96
C GLN A 320 33.72 -15.73 -7.62
N GLN A 321 34.32 -15.05 -6.64
CA GLN A 321 33.64 -14.85 -5.33
C GLN A 321 32.39 -13.99 -5.46
N LYS A 322 32.38 -12.96 -6.33
CA LYS A 322 31.19 -12.15 -6.62
C LYS A 322 30.05 -13.00 -7.15
N VAL A 323 30.32 -13.88 -8.11
CA VAL A 323 29.32 -14.80 -8.67
C VAL A 323 28.75 -15.73 -7.58
N VAL A 324 29.61 -16.37 -6.81
CA VAL A 324 29.20 -17.28 -5.72
C VAL A 324 28.37 -16.54 -4.67
N TYR A 325 28.79 -15.32 -4.30
CA TYR A 325 28.04 -14.48 -3.36
C TYR A 325 26.64 -14.17 -3.89
N MET A 326 26.51 -13.78 -5.16
CA MET A 326 25.21 -13.48 -5.76
C MET A 326 24.31 -14.71 -5.88
N GLN A 327 24.86 -15.86 -6.26
CA GLN A 327 24.11 -17.12 -6.27
C GLN A 327 23.55 -17.46 -4.88
N LYS A 328 24.36 -17.28 -3.83
CA LYS A 328 23.92 -17.46 -2.44
C LYS A 328 22.80 -16.49 -2.06
N MET A 329 22.88 -15.22 -2.47
CA MET A 329 21.85 -14.22 -2.17
C MET A 329 20.55 -14.50 -2.93
N VAL A 330 20.62 -14.89 -4.20
CA VAL A 330 19.43 -15.31 -4.98
C VAL A 330 18.77 -16.52 -4.32
N HIS A 331 19.54 -17.52 -3.92
CA HIS A 331 19.00 -18.70 -3.25
C HIS A 331 18.37 -18.35 -1.89
N LYS A 332 19.04 -17.53 -1.07
CA LYS A 332 18.48 -17.05 0.19
C LYS A 332 17.14 -16.36 -0.01
N ARG A 333 17.05 -15.44 -0.97
CA ARG A 333 15.82 -14.73 -1.31
C ARG A 333 14.71 -15.68 -1.77
N TYR A 334 15.03 -16.62 -2.63
CA TYR A 334 14.08 -17.64 -3.09
C TYR A 334 13.47 -18.44 -1.91
N CYS A 335 14.29 -18.88 -0.96
CA CYS A 335 13.81 -19.61 0.21
C CYS A 335 12.89 -18.74 1.09
N ILE A 336 13.23 -17.47 1.28
CA ILE A 336 12.37 -16.52 2.03
C ILE A 336 11.04 -16.33 1.32
N GLU A 337 11.04 -16.01 0.01
CA GLU A 337 9.83 -15.83 -0.80
C GLU A 337 8.93 -17.06 -0.78
N LYS A 338 9.50 -18.25 -0.92
CA LYS A 338 8.76 -19.52 -0.87
C LYS A 338 8.07 -19.74 0.47
N ASN A 339 8.80 -19.55 1.58
CA ASN A 339 8.24 -19.70 2.92
C ASN A 339 7.16 -18.64 3.21
N MET A 340 7.40 -17.39 2.81
CA MET A 340 6.43 -16.31 2.95
C MET A 340 5.14 -16.61 2.18
N THR A 341 5.24 -17.05 0.93
CA THR A 341 4.08 -17.43 0.10
C THR A 341 3.25 -18.54 0.76
N MET A 342 3.92 -19.55 1.33
CA MET A 342 3.25 -20.64 2.06
C MET A 342 2.51 -20.13 3.32
N LEU A 343 3.14 -19.26 4.09
CA LEU A 343 2.53 -18.71 5.30
C LEU A 343 1.37 -17.74 4.97
N ILE A 344 1.49 -16.94 3.90
CA ILE A 344 0.42 -16.09 3.40
C ILE A 344 -0.80 -16.92 2.98
N ALA A 345 -0.60 -18.07 2.32
CA ALA A 345 -1.69 -18.96 1.99
C ALA A 345 -2.40 -19.53 3.24
N LYS A 346 -1.64 -19.94 4.26
CA LYS A 346 -2.19 -20.38 5.54
C LYS A 346 -2.93 -19.26 6.27
N ARG A 347 -2.35 -18.04 6.26
CA ARG A 347 -2.99 -16.84 6.81
C ARG A 347 -4.34 -16.59 6.16
N LYS A 348 -4.40 -16.62 4.83
CA LYS A 348 -5.63 -16.42 4.05
C LYS A 348 -6.73 -17.42 4.50
N THR A 349 -6.41 -18.71 4.55
CA THR A 349 -7.37 -19.74 4.99
C THR A 349 -7.85 -19.52 6.43
N TYR A 350 -6.95 -19.10 7.32
CA TYR A 350 -7.31 -18.79 8.71
C TYR A 350 -8.26 -17.59 8.77
N VAL A 351 -7.93 -16.49 8.08
CA VAL A 351 -8.77 -15.28 8.00
C VAL A 351 -10.15 -15.62 7.44
N GLU A 352 -10.23 -16.36 6.34
CA GLU A 352 -11.51 -16.79 5.75
C GLU A 352 -12.36 -17.58 6.74
N LYS A 353 -11.75 -18.47 7.52
CA LYS A 353 -12.43 -19.24 8.57
C LYS A 353 -12.93 -18.34 9.70
N GLU A 354 -12.14 -17.38 10.16
CA GLU A 354 -12.58 -16.45 11.21
C GLU A 354 -13.70 -15.52 10.73
N LEU A 355 -13.61 -15.03 9.49
CA LEU A 355 -14.65 -14.19 8.89
C LEU A 355 -15.97 -14.95 8.68
N SER A 356 -15.91 -16.25 8.36
CA SER A 356 -17.15 -17.06 8.23
C SER A 356 -17.94 -17.21 9.52
N LYS A 357 -17.35 -16.91 10.67
CA LYS A 357 -18.02 -16.88 11.98
C LYS A 357 -18.71 -15.54 12.27
N LYS A 358 -18.40 -14.49 11.51
CA LYS A 358 -18.97 -13.15 11.67
C LYS A 358 -20.28 -13.01 10.90
N ASN A 359 -21.09 -12.07 11.33
CA ASN A 359 -22.34 -11.73 10.62
C ASN A 359 -22.00 -11.15 9.23
N GLY A 360 -22.59 -11.72 8.17
CA GLY A 360 -22.38 -11.25 6.79
C GLY A 360 -22.72 -9.77 6.61
N ALA A 361 -23.75 -9.26 7.27
CA ALA A 361 -24.14 -7.85 7.21
C ALA A 361 -23.10 -6.90 7.82
N GLU A 362 -22.35 -7.34 8.83
CA GLU A 362 -21.23 -6.56 9.38
C GLU A 362 -20.06 -6.50 8.39
N LEU A 363 -19.77 -7.62 7.72
CA LEU A 363 -18.71 -7.68 6.73
C LEU A 363 -19.02 -6.77 5.54
N GLU A 364 -20.25 -6.78 5.04
CA GLU A 364 -20.69 -5.93 3.93
C GLU A 364 -20.60 -4.44 4.26
N LYS A 365 -20.85 -4.06 5.51
CA LYS A 365 -20.78 -2.67 5.99
C LYS A 365 -19.38 -2.23 6.40
N SER A 366 -18.38 -3.11 6.37
CA SER A 366 -17.00 -2.72 6.71
C SER A 366 -16.45 -1.72 5.71
N PHE A 367 -15.62 -0.79 6.20
CA PHE A 367 -14.96 0.22 5.38
C PHE A 367 -14.21 -0.40 4.19
N ASP A 368 -13.42 -1.44 4.44
CA ASP A 368 -12.64 -2.14 3.40
C ASP A 368 -13.53 -2.72 2.30
N ASN A 369 -14.66 -3.35 2.70
CA ASN A 369 -15.56 -3.98 1.74
C ASN A 369 -16.27 -2.94 0.88
N GLN A 370 -16.73 -1.86 1.48
CA GLN A 370 -17.39 -0.78 0.76
C GLN A 370 -16.43 -0.13 -0.26
N VAL A 371 -15.21 0.18 0.14
CA VAL A 371 -14.19 0.71 -0.78
C VAL A 371 -13.90 -0.28 -1.91
N TYR A 372 -13.67 -1.55 -1.57
CA TYR A 372 -13.33 -2.57 -2.57
C TYR A 372 -14.46 -2.81 -3.59
N GLU A 373 -15.69 -3.04 -3.14
CA GLU A 373 -16.81 -3.36 -4.04
C GLU A 373 -17.14 -2.16 -4.95
N ASN A 374 -17.01 -0.92 -4.45
CA ASN A 374 -17.18 0.27 -5.27
C ASN A 374 -16.11 0.38 -6.35
N VAL A 375 -14.84 0.25 -5.99
CA VAL A 375 -13.76 0.29 -6.98
C VAL A 375 -13.91 -0.83 -7.99
N LYS A 376 -14.26 -2.03 -7.57
CA LYS A 376 -14.49 -3.19 -8.44
C LYS A 376 -15.60 -2.94 -9.46
N LYS A 377 -16.74 -2.42 -9.01
CA LYS A 377 -17.87 -2.05 -9.87
C LYS A 377 -17.48 -0.96 -10.87
N GLN A 378 -16.85 0.10 -10.40
CA GLN A 378 -16.49 1.27 -11.21
C GLN A 378 -15.32 0.98 -12.16
N ALA A 379 -14.29 0.25 -11.73
CA ALA A 379 -13.15 -0.13 -12.57
C ALA A 379 -13.56 -1.05 -13.74
N ALA A 380 -14.61 -1.84 -13.55
CA ALA A 380 -15.17 -2.68 -14.62
C ALA A 380 -15.65 -1.84 -15.83
N THR A 381 -16.05 -0.58 -15.64
CA THR A 381 -16.42 0.35 -16.72
C THR A 381 -15.22 0.72 -17.60
N LYS A 382 -14.00 0.51 -17.11
CA LYS A 382 -12.72 0.69 -17.82
C LYS A 382 -12.11 -0.64 -18.26
N ASN A 383 -12.91 -1.72 -18.32
CA ASN A 383 -12.45 -3.08 -18.61
C ASN A 383 -11.40 -3.63 -17.62
N ILE A 384 -11.27 -3.02 -16.45
CA ILE A 384 -10.41 -3.52 -15.38
C ILE A 384 -11.21 -4.48 -14.51
N LYS A 385 -10.97 -5.78 -14.66
CA LYS A 385 -11.66 -6.83 -13.91
C LYS A 385 -10.88 -7.16 -12.64
N LEU A 386 -11.33 -6.64 -11.52
CA LEU A 386 -10.80 -7.02 -10.21
C LEU A 386 -11.46 -8.34 -9.79
N LYS A 387 -10.65 -9.38 -9.63
CA LYS A 387 -11.08 -10.69 -9.16
C LYS A 387 -10.64 -10.87 -7.71
N GLY A 388 -11.51 -11.39 -6.91
CA GLY A 388 -11.18 -11.68 -5.53
C GLY A 388 -12.20 -11.11 -4.54
N LYS A 389 -11.82 -11.17 -3.28
CA LYS A 389 -12.59 -10.64 -2.15
C LYS A 389 -11.70 -9.67 -1.38
N VAL A 390 -12.35 -8.83 -0.57
CA VAL A 390 -11.65 -7.97 0.38
C VAL A 390 -10.69 -8.80 1.25
N LYS A 391 -9.50 -8.28 1.44
CA LYS A 391 -8.51 -8.84 2.37
C LYS A 391 -8.59 -8.08 3.69
N TYR A 392 -8.84 -8.80 4.75
CA TYR A 392 -8.93 -8.28 6.12
C TYR A 392 -7.67 -8.54 6.93
#